data_630cf97be02a0b289516718222ff014d
#
_entry.id   630cf97be02a0b289516718222ff014d
#
_cell.length_a   1.000
_cell.length_b   1.000
_cell.length_c   1.000
_cell.angle_alpha   90.00
_cell.angle_beta   90.00
_cell.angle_gamma   90.00
#
_symmetry.space_group_name_H-M   'P 1'
#
loop_
_entity.id
_entity.type
_entity.pdbx_description
1 polymer ?
#
loop_
_entity_poly.entity_id
_entity_poly.type
_entity_poly.pdbx_seq_one_letter_code
_entity_poly.pdbx_strand_id
1 'polypeptide(L)'
;MTLFRLTTCASFLFLAACKDAALAPCLIQRPPLGGYTMKFTLPGAAPAGCENLMPPIFGDNWRIDGYSDHQIYMKSDLMHYPQDGGDPDPSHSVLGKGILPDEPTNGICTIPDVTEMRSDTDPLGTGQAEFAYHAHGMNFLSGARYQGSEFEAKVDVTIGSCTATYSVQALTPTQIGGTCVTDADCDPFADPAAGRPLGSGINPDYAVACTMEDWVTTYLTGDPTVGICFFTKPFPGLK
;
A
#
# COMPACT_ATOMS: atom_id res chain seq x y z
N MET A 1 45.06 54.96 18.56
CA MET A 1 45.40 53.93 17.57
C MET A 1 45.36 52.60 18.24
N THR A 2 44.33 51.81 18.12
CA THR A 2 44.28 50.36 18.30
C THR A 2 42.83 49.92 18.40
N LEU A 3 42.15 49.86 17.28
CA LEU A 3 40.77 49.30 17.19
C LEU A 3 40.62 48.68 15.79
N PHE A 4 41.27 47.53 15.61
CA PHE A 4 41.08 46.69 14.43
C PHE A 4 41.72 45.34 14.67
N ARG A 5 41.00 44.40 15.22
CA ARG A 5 41.25 42.92 15.16
C ARG A 5 40.29 42.14 16.04
N LEU A 6 39.03 42.14 15.69
CA LEU A 6 38.07 41.18 16.36
C LEU A 6 36.82 40.94 15.47
N THR A 7 37.04 40.71 14.16
CA THR A 7 35.85 40.45 13.29
C THR A 7 36.09 39.28 12.30
N THR A 8 37.04 38.37 12.57
CA THR A 8 37.33 37.33 11.59
C THR A 8 37.21 35.89 12.11
N CYS A 9 36.64 35.68 13.31
CA CYS A 9 36.44 34.31 13.86
C CYS A 9 35.01 33.80 13.89
N ALA A 10 33.99 34.57 13.43
CA ALA A 10 32.60 34.15 13.53
C ALA A 10 32.06 33.46 12.26
N SER A 11 32.82 33.42 11.15
CA SER A 11 32.29 32.91 9.87
C SER A 11 32.59 31.43 9.57
N PHE A 12 33.33 30.72 10.44
CA PHE A 12 33.70 29.31 10.19
C PHE A 12 32.91 28.27 10.98
N LEU A 13 31.95 28.70 11.84
CA LEU A 13 31.17 27.77 12.67
C LEU A 13 29.84 27.32 12.05
N PHE A 14 29.47 27.83 10.86
CA PHE A 14 28.22 27.46 10.21
C PHE A 14 28.33 26.34 9.16
N LEU A 15 29.52 25.83 8.86
CA LEU A 15 29.71 24.76 7.86
C LEU A 15 29.76 23.34 8.46
N ALA A 16 29.66 23.20 9.77
CA ALA A 16 29.71 21.87 10.42
C ALA A 16 28.32 21.33 10.84
N ALA A 17 27.24 21.97 10.42
CA ALA A 17 25.88 21.59 10.80
C ALA A 17 25.11 20.78 9.73
N CYS A 18 25.77 20.40 8.63
CA CYS A 18 25.26 19.33 7.76
C CYS A 18 25.85 17.99 8.23
N LYS A 19 25.63 17.64 9.49
CA LYS A 19 25.69 16.25 9.91
C LYS A 19 24.57 15.52 9.20
N ASP A 20 24.93 14.37 8.63
CA ASP A 20 24.06 13.40 7.99
C ASP A 20 22.64 13.50 8.52
N ALA A 21 21.71 13.90 7.65
CA ALA A 21 20.30 13.83 8.00
C ALA A 21 20.07 12.37 8.42
N ALA A 22 19.73 12.15 9.68
CA ALA A 22 19.42 10.82 10.16
C ALA A 22 18.43 10.21 9.16
N LEU A 23 18.73 9.02 8.67
CA LEU A 23 17.80 8.31 7.78
C LEU A 23 16.44 8.35 8.44
N ALA A 24 15.42 8.77 7.69
CA ALA A 24 14.08 8.76 8.23
C ALA A 24 13.77 7.32 8.68
N PRO A 25 13.21 7.12 9.88
CA PRO A 25 12.85 5.78 10.34
C PRO A 25 11.88 5.13 9.35
N CYS A 26 11.77 3.82 9.42
CA CYS A 26 10.72 3.12 8.68
C CYS A 26 9.36 3.64 9.13
N LEU A 27 8.63 4.20 8.20
CA LEU A 27 7.29 4.74 8.43
C LEU A 27 6.32 4.07 7.46
N ILE A 28 5.15 3.77 7.97
CA ILE A 28 3.99 3.40 7.17
C ILE A 28 3.02 4.56 7.24
N GLN A 29 2.60 5.05 6.09
CA GLN A 29 1.62 6.12 6.03
C GLN A 29 0.29 5.57 6.52
N ARG A 30 -0.23 6.14 7.60
CA ARG A 30 -1.62 5.89 8.01
C ARG A 30 -2.53 6.63 7.04
N PRO A 31 -3.29 5.92 6.22
CA PRO A 31 -4.20 6.59 5.32
C PRO A 31 -5.29 7.29 6.14
N PRO A 32 -5.51 8.60 5.94
CA PRO A 32 -6.55 9.34 6.67
C PRO A 32 -7.95 8.85 6.31
N LEU A 33 -8.10 8.26 5.12
CA LEU A 33 -9.32 7.66 4.58
C LEU A 33 -8.94 6.48 3.68
N GLY A 34 -9.64 5.36 3.81
CA GLY A 34 -9.40 4.17 3.01
C GLY A 34 -8.23 3.33 3.52
N GLY A 35 -7.53 2.68 2.66
CA GLY A 35 -6.40 1.80 2.94
C GLY A 35 -5.33 1.96 1.88
N TYR A 36 -4.50 0.94 1.77
CA TYR A 36 -3.71 0.73 0.57
C TYR A 36 -4.57 0.02 -0.45
N THR A 37 -4.73 0.60 -1.62
CA THR A 37 -5.31 -0.12 -2.75
C THR A 37 -4.24 -1.01 -3.34
N MET A 38 -4.58 -2.27 -3.53
CA MET A 38 -3.67 -3.34 -3.92
C MET A 38 -4.11 -3.98 -5.23
N LYS A 39 -3.13 -4.20 -6.11
CA LYS A 39 -3.27 -5.01 -7.32
C LYS A 39 -2.53 -6.34 -7.09
N PHE A 40 -3.28 -7.42 -7.09
CA PHE A 40 -2.76 -8.78 -7.05
C PHE A 40 -2.61 -9.30 -8.48
N THR A 41 -1.43 -9.77 -8.83
CA THR A 41 -1.15 -10.33 -10.17
C THR A 41 -0.55 -11.72 -10.01
N LEU A 42 -1.19 -12.72 -10.57
CA LEU A 42 -0.68 -14.09 -10.58
C LEU A 42 0.43 -14.21 -11.63
N PRO A 43 1.68 -14.52 -11.24
CA PRO A 43 2.77 -14.65 -12.19
C PRO A 43 2.73 -16.01 -12.90
N GLY A 44 1.89 -16.13 -13.90
CA GLY A 44 1.73 -17.37 -14.67
C GLY A 44 0.32 -17.95 -14.61
N ALA A 45 0.18 -19.24 -14.86
CA ALA A 45 -1.10 -19.93 -14.79
C ALA A 45 -1.45 -20.31 -13.35
N ALA A 46 -2.74 -20.34 -13.05
CA ALA A 46 -3.23 -20.91 -11.80
C ALA A 46 -2.81 -22.39 -11.66
N PRO A 47 -2.67 -22.90 -10.43
CA PRO A 47 -2.43 -24.31 -10.20
C PRO A 47 -3.51 -25.17 -10.86
N ALA A 48 -3.11 -26.36 -11.36
CA ALA A 48 -4.03 -27.29 -12.04
C ALA A 48 -5.26 -27.61 -11.17
N GLY A 49 -6.46 -27.43 -11.71
CA GLY A 49 -7.73 -27.59 -11.01
C GLY A 49 -8.18 -26.38 -10.21
N CYS A 50 -7.40 -25.29 -10.20
CA CYS A 50 -7.70 -24.04 -9.48
C CYS A 50 -8.00 -22.86 -10.43
N GLU A 51 -8.11 -23.07 -11.73
CA GLU A 51 -8.22 -22.04 -12.75
C GLU A 51 -9.45 -21.15 -12.55
N ASN A 52 -10.54 -21.71 -12.04
CA ASN A 52 -11.78 -20.99 -11.76
C ASN A 52 -11.81 -20.30 -10.39
N LEU A 53 -10.86 -20.61 -9.51
CA LEU A 53 -10.77 -20.05 -8.15
C LEU A 53 -9.72 -18.95 -8.04
N MET A 54 -8.68 -19.02 -8.88
CA MET A 54 -7.53 -18.13 -8.83
C MET A 54 -7.54 -17.16 -10.01
N PRO A 55 -8.17 -15.98 -9.87
CA PRO A 55 -8.19 -15.00 -10.96
C PRO A 55 -6.77 -14.54 -11.29
N PRO A 56 -6.43 -14.28 -12.58
CA PRO A 56 -5.09 -13.84 -12.96
C PRO A 56 -4.72 -12.47 -12.37
N ILE A 57 -5.73 -11.61 -12.17
CA ILE A 57 -5.59 -10.29 -11.54
C ILE A 57 -6.85 -10.02 -10.73
N PHE A 58 -6.67 -9.47 -9.51
CA PHE A 58 -7.78 -8.93 -8.72
C PHE A 58 -7.29 -7.77 -7.84
N GLY A 59 -8.24 -7.04 -7.24
CA GLY A 59 -7.99 -5.91 -6.38
C GLY A 59 -8.51 -6.12 -4.97
N ASP A 60 -7.85 -5.49 -3.99
CA ASP A 60 -8.29 -5.42 -2.61
C ASP A 60 -7.82 -4.10 -1.98
N ASN A 61 -8.41 -3.70 -0.86
CA ASN A 61 -7.93 -2.61 -0.02
C ASN A 61 -7.50 -3.17 1.33
N TRP A 62 -6.27 -2.88 1.71
CA TRP A 62 -5.78 -3.26 3.04
C TRP A 62 -5.60 -2.03 3.92
N ARG A 63 -6.11 -2.11 5.12
CA ARG A 63 -5.81 -1.15 6.20
C ARG A 63 -4.58 -1.63 6.92
N ILE A 64 -3.57 -0.76 7.01
CA ILE A 64 -2.31 -1.07 7.69
C ILE A 64 -2.10 0.00 8.76
N ASP A 65 -1.98 -0.42 10.01
CA ASP A 65 -1.71 0.45 11.15
C ASP A 65 -0.40 0.06 11.82
N GLY A 66 0.47 1.06 12.05
CA GLY A 66 1.69 0.91 12.83
C GLY A 66 1.51 1.33 14.27
N TYR A 67 2.13 0.62 15.19
CA TYR A 67 2.14 0.88 16.62
C TYR A 67 3.54 1.26 17.12
N SER A 68 3.62 1.79 18.34
CA SER A 68 4.86 2.33 18.92
C SER A 68 5.96 1.29 19.18
N ASP A 69 5.63 0.02 19.14
CA ASP A 69 6.55 -1.11 19.33
C ASP A 69 7.02 -1.76 18.00
N HIS A 70 6.97 -0.99 16.92
CA HIS A 70 7.29 -1.45 15.56
C HIS A 70 6.35 -2.56 15.02
N GLN A 71 5.32 -2.92 15.75
CA GLN A 71 4.30 -3.83 15.26
C GLN A 71 3.41 -3.12 14.27
N ILE A 72 3.12 -3.83 13.17
CA ILE A 72 2.06 -3.45 12.26
C ILE A 72 0.95 -4.48 12.31
N TYR A 73 -0.26 -3.99 12.13
CA TYR A 73 -1.44 -4.81 11.94
C TYR A 73 -2.08 -4.44 10.63
N MET A 74 -2.51 -5.42 9.89
CA MET A 74 -3.18 -5.23 8.61
C MET A 74 -4.45 -6.03 8.54
N LYS A 75 -5.41 -5.51 7.79
CA LYS A 75 -6.71 -6.11 7.55
C LYS A 75 -7.12 -5.86 6.12
N SER A 76 -7.55 -6.91 5.44
CA SER A 76 -8.17 -6.85 4.12
C SER A 76 -9.63 -6.38 4.22
N ASP A 77 -10.06 -5.54 3.29
CA ASP A 77 -11.48 -5.18 3.18
C ASP A 77 -12.32 -6.34 2.59
N LEU A 78 -11.71 -7.28 1.86
CA LEU A 78 -12.38 -8.50 1.41
C LEU A 78 -12.66 -9.47 2.56
N MET A 79 -11.87 -9.43 3.64
CA MET A 79 -12.10 -10.22 4.84
C MET A 79 -13.03 -9.48 5.80
N HIS A 80 -14.33 -9.50 5.50
CA HIS A 80 -15.32 -8.92 6.40
C HIS A 80 -15.51 -9.80 7.64
N TYR A 81 -15.60 -9.14 8.82
CA TYR A 81 -16.34 -9.76 9.90
C TYR A 81 -17.78 -9.91 9.43
N PRO A 82 -18.36 -11.12 9.44
CA PRO A 82 -19.80 -11.24 9.31
C PRO A 82 -20.40 -10.38 10.42
N GLN A 83 -21.19 -9.38 10.07
CA GLN A 83 -21.80 -8.49 11.07
C GLN A 83 -22.72 -9.23 12.04
N ASP A 84 -23.06 -10.50 11.73
CA ASP A 84 -24.06 -11.28 12.43
C ASP A 84 -23.60 -12.68 12.90
N GLY A 85 -22.29 -12.94 13.07
CA GLY A 85 -21.94 -14.25 13.55
C GLY A 85 -20.45 -14.62 13.66
N GLY A 86 -19.53 -13.76 13.30
CA GLY A 86 -18.10 -14.04 13.45
C GLY A 86 -17.63 -15.30 12.67
N ASP A 87 -16.36 -15.41 12.46
CA ASP A 87 -15.78 -16.68 12.02
C ASP A 87 -16.01 -17.70 13.14
N PRO A 88 -16.66 -18.85 12.87
CA PRO A 88 -16.93 -19.85 13.90
C PRO A 88 -15.64 -20.51 14.43
N ASP A 89 -14.52 -20.40 13.72
CA ASP A 89 -13.25 -20.95 14.15
C ASP A 89 -12.42 -19.89 14.91
N PRO A 90 -12.25 -20.05 16.24
CA PRO A 90 -11.50 -19.10 17.05
C PRO A 90 -9.99 -19.11 16.76
N SER A 91 -9.48 -20.05 15.97
CA SER A 91 -8.08 -20.08 15.53
C SER A 91 -7.84 -19.16 14.32
N HIS A 92 -8.90 -18.74 13.61
CA HIS A 92 -8.81 -17.86 12.47
C HIS A 92 -8.63 -16.39 12.91
N SER A 93 -7.77 -15.67 12.24
CA SER A 93 -7.56 -14.25 12.46
C SER A 93 -7.64 -13.49 11.15
N VAL A 94 -8.56 -12.53 11.07
CA VAL A 94 -8.63 -11.59 9.96
C VAL A 94 -7.56 -10.48 10.05
N LEU A 95 -6.75 -10.49 11.12
CA LEU A 95 -5.65 -9.54 11.34
C LEU A 95 -4.31 -10.20 11.07
N GLY A 96 -3.60 -9.70 10.04
CA GLY A 96 -2.19 -9.98 9.85
C GLY A 96 -1.34 -9.12 10.78
N LYS A 97 -0.24 -9.70 11.28
CA LYS A 97 0.72 -9.02 12.16
C LYS A 97 2.12 -9.18 11.63
N GLY A 98 2.85 -8.06 11.53
CA GLY A 98 4.26 -8.03 11.12
C GLY A 98 5.09 -7.10 12.00
N ILE A 99 6.40 -7.12 11.80
CA ILE A 99 7.37 -6.25 12.50
C ILE A 99 8.04 -5.35 11.47
N LEU A 100 7.88 -4.04 11.65
CA LEU A 100 8.55 -3.03 10.84
C LEU A 100 9.98 -2.84 11.35
N PRO A 101 11.01 -2.80 10.49
CA PRO A 101 12.37 -2.51 10.92
C PRO A 101 12.51 -1.04 11.39
N ASP A 102 13.50 -0.77 12.23
CA ASP A 102 13.77 0.59 12.74
C ASP A 102 14.20 1.54 11.63
N GLU A 103 15.04 1.06 10.71
CA GLU A 103 15.66 1.87 9.68
C GLU A 103 15.50 1.22 8.29
N PRO A 104 15.36 2.04 7.24
CA PRO A 104 15.32 1.55 5.87
C PRO A 104 16.70 1.11 5.39
N THR A 105 16.77 0.06 4.61
CA THR A 105 17.94 -0.32 3.84
C THR A 105 17.79 0.19 2.41
N ASN A 106 18.66 1.09 1.97
CA ASN A 106 18.58 1.72 0.64
C ASN A 106 17.20 2.36 0.33
N GLY A 107 16.57 2.95 1.32
CA GLY A 107 15.25 3.56 1.17
C GLY A 107 14.08 2.56 1.16
N ILE A 108 14.31 1.31 1.49
CA ILE A 108 13.29 0.27 1.57
C ILE A 108 13.19 -0.27 2.99
N CYS A 109 11.98 -0.34 3.50
CA CYS A 109 11.64 -1.00 4.77
C CYS A 109 11.01 -2.35 4.46
N THR A 110 11.69 -3.43 4.80
CA THR A 110 11.22 -4.78 4.50
C THR A 110 10.62 -5.43 5.75
N ILE A 111 9.40 -5.88 5.63
CA ILE A 111 8.76 -6.78 6.59
C ILE A 111 8.86 -8.18 5.99
N PRO A 112 9.67 -9.07 6.56
CA PRO A 112 9.97 -10.35 5.94
C PRO A 112 8.76 -11.28 5.88
N ASP A 113 7.91 -11.22 6.89
CA ASP A 113 6.77 -12.11 7.05
C ASP A 113 5.65 -11.47 7.87
N VAL A 114 4.41 -11.82 7.53
CA VAL A 114 3.20 -11.37 8.21
C VAL A 114 2.39 -12.60 8.59
N THR A 115 1.86 -12.66 9.80
CA THR A 115 1.00 -13.78 10.19
C THR A 115 -0.20 -13.91 9.26
N GLU A 116 -0.59 -15.12 8.95
CA GLU A 116 -1.72 -15.41 8.07
C GLU A 116 -3.00 -14.71 8.55
N MET A 117 -3.68 -14.07 7.60
CA MET A 117 -5.05 -13.61 7.74
C MET A 117 -5.97 -14.65 7.13
N ARG A 118 -6.98 -15.12 7.87
CA ARG A 118 -7.91 -16.16 7.43
C ARG A 118 -9.34 -15.81 7.82
N SER A 119 -10.27 -16.15 6.95
CA SER A 119 -11.70 -15.94 7.16
C SER A 119 -12.50 -17.04 6.45
N ASP A 120 -13.61 -17.49 7.04
CA ASP A 120 -14.56 -18.41 6.43
C ASP A 120 -15.59 -17.67 5.54
N THR A 121 -15.12 -16.73 4.74
CA THR A 121 -15.94 -15.99 3.79
C THR A 121 -15.56 -16.31 2.35
N ASP A 122 -16.47 -16.06 1.42
CA ASP A 122 -16.23 -16.15 -0.03
C ASP A 122 -16.26 -14.74 -0.68
N PRO A 123 -15.21 -13.94 -0.48
CA PRO A 123 -15.22 -12.55 -0.94
C PRO A 123 -15.14 -12.43 -2.47
N LEU A 124 -14.70 -13.47 -3.16
CA LEU A 124 -14.55 -13.48 -4.61
C LEU A 124 -15.70 -14.18 -5.34
N GLY A 125 -16.72 -14.67 -4.60
CA GLY A 125 -17.87 -15.35 -5.19
C GLY A 125 -17.54 -16.67 -5.87
N THR A 126 -16.52 -17.38 -5.37
CA THR A 126 -16.03 -18.63 -5.96
C THR A 126 -16.80 -19.87 -5.52
N GLY A 127 -17.68 -19.71 -4.52
CA GLY A 127 -18.39 -20.81 -3.86
C GLY A 127 -17.57 -21.55 -2.81
N GLN A 128 -16.40 -21.00 -2.43
CA GLN A 128 -15.51 -21.56 -1.40
C GLN A 128 -15.57 -20.68 -0.15
N ALA A 129 -15.83 -21.28 1.00
CA ALA A 129 -15.99 -20.58 2.27
C ALA A 129 -14.67 -20.32 3.00
N GLU A 130 -13.52 -20.72 2.44
CA GLU A 130 -12.21 -20.50 3.05
C GLU A 130 -11.40 -19.53 2.20
N PHE A 131 -10.95 -18.44 2.83
CA PHE A 131 -10.15 -17.42 2.19
C PHE A 131 -9.02 -16.97 3.12
N ALA A 132 -7.77 -17.05 2.64
CA ALA A 132 -6.64 -16.63 3.44
C ALA A 132 -5.58 -15.87 2.63
N TYR A 133 -4.86 -14.98 3.33
CA TYR A 133 -3.67 -14.29 2.84
C TYR A 133 -2.48 -14.57 3.77
N HIS A 134 -1.34 -14.86 3.19
CA HIS A 134 -0.07 -14.89 3.89
C HIS A 134 0.94 -14.03 3.13
N ALA A 135 1.29 -12.85 3.66
CA ALA A 135 2.17 -11.91 2.98
C ALA A 135 3.64 -12.10 3.37
N HIS A 136 4.51 -12.08 2.37
CA HIS A 136 5.96 -12.24 2.50
C HIS A 136 6.70 -11.11 1.83
N GLY A 137 7.83 -10.70 2.43
CA GLY A 137 8.75 -9.75 1.81
C GLY A 137 8.07 -8.45 1.41
N MET A 138 7.27 -7.86 2.29
CA MET A 138 6.65 -6.57 2.04
C MET A 138 7.71 -5.48 2.06
N ASN A 139 7.93 -4.84 0.93
CA ASN A 139 8.95 -3.81 0.71
C ASN A 139 8.28 -2.44 0.59
N PHE A 140 8.31 -1.64 1.64
CA PHE A 140 7.77 -0.28 1.64
C PHE A 140 8.82 0.70 1.15
N LEU A 141 8.49 1.53 0.17
CA LEU A 141 9.32 2.66 -0.23
C LEU A 141 9.28 3.71 0.88
N SER A 142 10.42 3.90 1.57
CA SER A 142 10.54 4.75 2.75
C SER A 142 11.56 5.86 2.53
N GLY A 143 11.34 6.97 3.19
CA GLY A 143 12.19 8.15 3.13
C GLY A 143 11.37 9.41 3.35
N ALA A 144 12.03 10.56 3.47
CA ALA A 144 11.37 11.83 3.75
C ALA A 144 10.30 12.21 2.70
N ARG A 145 10.40 11.70 1.47
CA ARG A 145 9.50 12.00 0.36
C ARG A 145 8.38 10.98 0.17
N TYR A 146 8.55 9.73 0.60
CA TYR A 146 7.64 8.63 0.24
C TYR A 146 6.84 8.06 1.42
N GLN A 147 7.43 8.08 2.62
CA GLN A 147 6.78 7.75 3.90
C GLN A 147 5.97 6.44 3.89
N GLY A 148 6.42 5.43 3.13
CA GLY A 148 5.73 4.15 3.06
C GLY A 148 4.39 4.18 2.34
N SER A 149 4.16 5.15 1.45
CA SER A 149 2.90 5.26 0.69
C SER A 149 2.79 4.26 -0.47
N GLU A 150 3.87 3.57 -0.81
CA GLU A 150 3.94 2.49 -1.79
C GLU A 150 4.61 1.27 -1.17
N PHE A 151 4.12 0.09 -1.49
CA PHE A 151 4.85 -1.15 -1.24
C PHE A 151 4.61 -2.20 -2.33
N GLU A 152 5.52 -3.16 -2.40
CA GLU A 152 5.33 -4.44 -3.09
C GLU A 152 5.40 -5.60 -2.09
N ALA A 153 4.80 -6.73 -2.44
CA ALA A 153 4.86 -7.95 -1.64
C ALA A 153 4.69 -9.21 -2.51
N LYS A 154 5.02 -10.36 -1.93
CA LYS A 154 4.48 -11.65 -2.35
C LYS A 154 3.40 -12.05 -1.35
N VAL A 155 2.26 -12.50 -1.87
CA VAL A 155 1.14 -12.92 -1.02
C VAL A 155 0.65 -14.28 -1.50
N ASP A 156 0.73 -15.27 -0.62
CA ASP A 156 0.04 -16.53 -0.84
C ASP A 156 -1.44 -16.30 -0.58
N VAL A 157 -2.25 -16.57 -1.58
CA VAL A 157 -3.70 -16.48 -1.53
C VAL A 157 -4.25 -17.89 -1.51
N THR A 158 -5.04 -18.21 -0.51
CA THR A 158 -5.74 -19.49 -0.40
C THR A 158 -7.24 -19.29 -0.57
N ILE A 159 -7.86 -20.08 -1.44
CA ILE A 159 -9.31 -20.11 -1.67
C ILE A 159 -9.74 -21.57 -1.66
N GLY A 160 -10.39 -22.00 -0.58
CA GLY A 160 -10.67 -23.40 -0.34
C GLY A 160 -9.38 -24.25 -0.31
N SER A 161 -9.28 -25.25 -1.17
CA SER A 161 -8.08 -26.10 -1.27
C SER A 161 -7.00 -25.58 -2.21
N CYS A 162 -7.20 -24.43 -2.84
CA CYS A 162 -6.29 -23.85 -3.82
C CYS A 162 -5.42 -22.76 -3.19
N THR A 163 -4.11 -22.82 -3.40
CA THR A 163 -3.17 -21.79 -2.98
C THR A 163 -2.28 -21.38 -4.13
N ALA A 164 -2.09 -20.08 -4.31
CA ALA A 164 -1.17 -19.52 -5.30
C ALA A 164 -0.49 -18.25 -4.77
N THR A 165 0.78 -18.04 -5.17
CA THR A 165 1.54 -16.84 -4.79
C THR A 165 1.33 -15.73 -5.81
N TYR A 166 0.79 -14.62 -5.37
CA TYR A 166 0.61 -13.40 -6.15
C TYR A 166 1.75 -12.42 -5.94
N SER A 167 2.08 -11.68 -6.99
CA SER A 167 2.85 -10.44 -6.86
C SER A 167 1.88 -9.31 -6.60
N VAL A 168 2.17 -8.50 -5.61
CA VAL A 168 1.31 -7.39 -5.19
C VAL A 168 2.05 -6.09 -5.28
N GLN A 169 1.38 -5.06 -5.81
CA GLN A 169 1.79 -3.67 -5.70
C GLN A 169 0.66 -2.88 -5.04
N ALA A 170 1.00 -1.95 -4.16
CA ALA A 170 0.05 -1.23 -3.34
C ALA A 170 0.38 0.25 -3.25
N LEU A 171 -0.66 1.08 -3.24
CA LEU A 171 -0.57 2.53 -3.19
C LEU A 171 -1.56 3.12 -2.17
N THR A 172 -1.12 4.15 -1.45
CA THR A 172 -1.97 5.02 -0.64
C THR A 172 -1.49 6.48 -0.76
N PRO A 173 -2.37 7.48 -0.71
CA PRO A 173 -3.81 7.39 -0.78
C PRO A 173 -4.27 7.18 -2.22
N THR A 174 -5.31 6.40 -2.44
CA THR A 174 -5.92 6.21 -3.77
C THR A 174 -7.36 6.72 -3.82
N GLN A 175 -7.94 7.00 -2.65
CA GLN A 175 -9.35 7.36 -2.53
C GLN A 175 -9.60 8.74 -1.89
N ILE A 176 -8.57 9.54 -1.56
CA ILE A 176 -8.80 10.88 -0.97
C ILE A 176 -9.52 11.80 -1.96
N GLY A 177 -9.21 11.70 -3.24
CA GLY A 177 -9.87 12.43 -4.33
C GLY A 177 -11.10 11.71 -4.89
N GLY A 178 -11.46 10.53 -4.37
CA GLY A 178 -12.50 9.68 -4.94
C GLY A 178 -11.99 8.79 -6.07
N THR A 179 -12.94 8.27 -6.85
CA THR A 179 -12.68 7.55 -8.09
C THR A 179 -12.24 8.53 -9.19
N CYS A 180 -11.50 8.04 -10.18
CA CYS A 180 -11.12 8.83 -11.34
C CYS A 180 -11.94 8.44 -12.58
N VAL A 181 -12.05 9.38 -13.52
CA VAL A 181 -12.62 9.16 -14.85
C VAL A 181 -11.57 9.43 -15.93
N THR A 182 -10.58 10.28 -15.60
CA THR A 182 -9.49 10.66 -16.48
C THR A 182 -8.17 10.71 -15.72
N ASP A 183 -7.04 10.69 -16.43
CA ASP A 183 -5.71 10.84 -15.83
C ASP A 183 -5.53 12.16 -15.06
N ALA A 184 -6.24 13.20 -15.46
CA ALA A 184 -6.20 14.48 -14.78
C ALA A 184 -6.75 14.42 -13.34
N ASP A 185 -7.63 13.47 -13.04
CA ASP A 185 -8.16 13.25 -11.69
C ASP A 185 -7.08 12.68 -10.74
N CYS A 186 -6.00 12.14 -11.31
CA CYS A 186 -4.86 11.62 -10.56
C CYS A 186 -3.81 12.68 -10.23
N ASP A 187 -3.98 13.92 -10.66
CA ASP A 187 -3.09 15.00 -10.27
C ASP A 187 -3.07 15.16 -8.74
N PRO A 188 -1.88 15.30 -8.13
CA PRO A 188 -1.74 15.36 -6.68
C PRO A 188 -2.36 16.61 -6.06
N PHE A 189 -2.48 17.70 -6.84
CA PHE A 189 -2.89 19.01 -6.37
C PHE A 189 -4.34 19.34 -6.77
N ALA A 190 -5.00 20.12 -5.92
CA ALA A 190 -6.32 20.65 -6.22
C ALA A 190 -6.29 21.58 -7.45
N ASP A 191 -7.31 21.47 -8.28
CA ASP A 191 -7.61 22.39 -9.38
C ASP A 191 -9.11 22.70 -9.41
N PRO A 192 -9.57 23.64 -8.58
CA PRO A 192 -11.00 24.01 -8.53
C PRO A 192 -11.54 24.55 -9.85
N ALA A 193 -10.70 25.17 -10.69
CA ALA A 193 -11.10 25.67 -11.99
C ALA A 193 -11.42 24.56 -12.99
N ALA A 194 -10.77 23.41 -12.84
CA ALA A 194 -11.07 22.18 -13.60
C ALA A 194 -12.09 21.27 -12.90
N GLY A 195 -12.79 21.74 -11.85
CA GLY A 195 -13.77 20.95 -11.12
C GLY A 195 -13.19 19.96 -10.13
N ARG A 196 -11.89 20.06 -9.81
CA ARG A 196 -11.17 19.19 -8.84
C ARG A 196 -10.83 19.97 -7.57
N PRO A 197 -11.77 20.16 -6.65
CA PRO A 197 -11.55 20.95 -5.42
C PRO A 197 -10.53 20.31 -4.48
N LEU A 198 -10.32 19.00 -4.57
CA LEU A 198 -9.32 18.23 -3.84
C LEU A 198 -8.44 17.53 -4.87
N GLY A 199 -7.15 17.60 -4.76
CA GLY A 199 -6.24 16.76 -5.56
C GLY A 199 -6.34 15.29 -5.12
N SER A 200 -5.70 14.39 -5.86
CA SER A 200 -5.65 12.98 -5.48
C SER A 200 -4.89 12.75 -4.16
N GLY A 201 -4.02 13.67 -3.78
CA GLY A 201 -3.14 13.54 -2.62
C GLY A 201 -2.02 12.50 -2.81
N ILE A 202 -1.93 11.87 -3.97
CA ILE A 202 -0.85 10.94 -4.33
C ILE A 202 0.45 11.72 -4.46
N ASN A 203 1.54 11.12 -4.01
CA ASN A 203 2.86 11.73 -4.14
C ASN A 203 3.17 12.08 -5.61
N PRO A 204 3.54 13.33 -5.92
CA PRO A 204 3.79 13.80 -7.29
C PRO A 204 4.97 13.10 -7.99
N ASP A 205 5.83 12.41 -7.24
CA ASP A 205 6.95 11.64 -7.80
C ASP A 205 6.51 10.30 -8.39
N TYR A 206 5.30 9.83 -8.07
CA TYR A 206 4.79 8.57 -8.60
C TYR A 206 4.27 8.70 -10.04
N ALA A 207 4.53 7.66 -10.83
CA ALA A 207 3.98 7.51 -12.17
C ALA A 207 2.61 6.83 -12.09
N VAL A 208 1.56 7.62 -11.94
CA VAL A 208 0.17 7.13 -11.81
C VAL A 208 -0.70 7.62 -12.96
N ALA A 209 -1.72 6.83 -13.28
CA ALA A 209 -2.78 7.18 -14.20
C ALA A 209 -4.12 6.63 -13.69
N CYS A 210 -5.21 7.10 -14.25
CA CYS A 210 -6.54 6.55 -14.00
C CYS A 210 -6.65 5.17 -14.67
N THR A 211 -6.89 4.13 -13.89
CA THR A 211 -7.09 2.77 -14.42
C THR A 211 -8.51 2.30 -14.18
N MET A 212 -9.13 1.78 -15.26
CA MET A 212 -10.48 1.21 -15.30
C MET A 212 -10.44 -0.27 -15.74
N GLU A 213 -9.31 -0.95 -15.49
CA GLU A 213 -9.17 -2.36 -15.78
C GLU A 213 -10.21 -3.20 -14.99
N ASP A 214 -10.53 -4.39 -15.46
CA ASP A 214 -11.53 -5.27 -14.85
C ASP A 214 -11.31 -5.54 -13.36
N TRP A 215 -10.04 -5.61 -12.92
CA TRP A 215 -9.71 -5.79 -11.50
C TRP A 215 -10.13 -4.60 -10.63
N VAL A 216 -10.19 -3.38 -11.20
CA VAL A 216 -10.69 -2.18 -10.51
C VAL A 216 -12.21 -2.19 -10.48
N THR A 217 -12.82 -2.34 -11.65
CA THR A 217 -14.28 -2.21 -11.79
C THR A 217 -15.03 -3.35 -11.12
N THR A 218 -14.44 -4.54 -11.07
CA THR A 218 -15.06 -5.72 -10.45
C THR A 218 -14.86 -5.75 -8.94
N TYR A 219 -13.64 -5.48 -8.45
CA TYR A 219 -13.30 -5.74 -7.04
C TYR A 219 -13.24 -4.48 -6.17
N LEU A 220 -13.07 -3.29 -6.76
CA LEU A 220 -12.84 -2.09 -5.98
C LEU A 220 -13.96 -1.06 -6.10
N THR A 221 -14.40 -0.73 -7.31
CA THR A 221 -15.41 0.32 -7.52
C THR A 221 -16.82 -0.24 -7.71
N GLY A 222 -16.97 -1.42 -8.26
CA GLY A 222 -18.26 -1.99 -8.64
C GLY A 222 -18.95 -1.23 -9.78
N ASP A 223 -18.27 -0.26 -10.41
CA ASP A 223 -18.79 0.60 -11.46
C ASP A 223 -17.82 0.65 -12.66
N PRO A 224 -18.23 0.20 -13.86
CA PRO A 224 -17.37 0.19 -15.04
C PRO A 224 -17.05 1.59 -15.59
N THR A 225 -17.68 2.64 -15.08
CA THR A 225 -17.48 4.02 -15.56
C THR A 225 -16.49 4.81 -14.71
N VAL A 226 -16.01 4.26 -13.61
CA VAL A 226 -15.08 4.91 -12.70
C VAL A 226 -13.89 4.01 -12.40
N GLY A 227 -12.72 4.60 -12.38
CA GLY A 227 -11.45 3.96 -12.07
C GLY A 227 -10.85 4.41 -10.75
N ILE A 228 -9.63 4.01 -10.54
CA ILE A 228 -8.75 4.50 -9.47
C ILE A 228 -7.43 4.99 -10.03
N CYS A 229 -6.77 5.88 -9.31
CA CYS A 229 -5.39 6.27 -9.65
C CYS A 229 -4.43 5.19 -9.18
N PHE A 230 -3.70 4.59 -10.11
CA PHE A 230 -2.76 3.52 -9.80
C PHE A 230 -1.49 3.61 -10.65
N PHE A 231 -0.46 2.87 -10.28
CA PHE A 231 0.84 2.89 -10.93
C PHE A 231 0.78 2.47 -12.40
N THR A 232 1.54 3.18 -13.23
CA THR A 232 1.83 2.80 -14.63
C THR A 232 3.16 2.07 -14.76
N LYS A 233 3.94 1.97 -13.67
CA LYS A 233 5.25 1.33 -13.61
C LYS A 233 5.30 0.33 -12.46
N PRO A 234 6.18 -0.70 -12.57
CA PRO A 234 6.44 -1.61 -11.46
C PRO A 234 7.12 -0.86 -10.29
N PHE A 235 7.16 -1.50 -9.14
CA PHE A 235 7.83 -1.00 -7.95
C PHE A 235 9.35 -0.75 -8.17
N PRO A 236 9.90 0.38 -7.70
CA PRO A 236 9.17 1.54 -7.24
C PRO A 236 8.53 2.31 -8.41
N GLY A 237 7.25 2.67 -8.28
CA GLY A 237 6.42 3.30 -9.31
C GLY A 237 6.76 4.77 -9.59
N LEU A 238 8.03 5.15 -9.63
CA LEU A 238 8.51 6.52 -9.79
C LEU A 238 8.50 7.01 -11.26
N LYS A 239 8.36 8.33 -11.46
CA LYS A 239 8.42 9.02 -12.77
C LYS A 239 9.77 8.94 -13.44
#